data_24696adb4ba9d4906f5960ec11c27dd6
#
_entry.id   24696adb4ba9d4906f5960ec11c27dd6
#
_cell.length_a   1.000
_cell.length_b   1.000
_cell.length_c   1.000
_cell.angle_alpha   90.00
_cell.angle_beta   90.00
_cell.angle_gamma   90.00
#
_symmetry.space_group_name_H-M   'P 1'
#
loop_
_entity.id
_entity.type
_entity.pdbx_description
1 polymer ?
#
loop_
_entity_poly.entity_id
_entity_poly.type
_entity_poly.pdbx_seq_one_letter_code
_entity_poly.pdbx_strand_id
1 'polypeptide(L)'
;MHERLLIGKKLGRIAKAVLSLAICLTMPIASLSVSASENEVPDLDRDGSISINFTDPETKKPLSGDNRIALYKVASVKTDNGYSFVYEDGFASAGEAPVTDEDFTADLAATLAQIAEKDALTPDSPEQKIDANGNVTFNGLKAGLYLAVQSYKGKGDTEFTISPFLITIPNKAEDGSLIYDVDASPKVELKKHTTPPPTPPTPPRPPKRIPQTGQLWWPVLALSLAGVMLVGLGMIRKRSSR
;
A
#
# COMPACT_ATOMS: atom_id res chain seq x y z
N MET A 1 -16.70 78.50 -37.74
CA MET A 1 -17.77 78.11 -36.79
C MET A 1 -17.90 76.59 -36.65
N HIS A 2 -16.94 75.79 -37.15
CA HIS A 2 -17.02 74.34 -37.17
C HIS A 2 -16.09 73.62 -36.15
N GLU A 3 -15.11 74.26 -35.55
CA GLU A 3 -14.16 73.65 -34.64
C GLU A 3 -14.65 73.50 -33.19
N ARG A 4 -15.60 74.27 -32.72
CA ARG A 4 -16.13 74.21 -31.36
C ARG A 4 -17.04 73.00 -31.09
N LEU A 5 -17.57 72.36 -32.16
CA LEU A 5 -18.50 71.22 -32.00
C LEU A 5 -17.75 69.83 -31.77
N LEU A 6 -16.49 69.77 -32.20
CA LEU A 6 -15.72 68.53 -32.10
C LEU A 6 -15.07 68.34 -30.74
N ILE A 7 -14.78 69.40 -30.00
CA ILE A 7 -14.16 69.32 -28.66
C ILE A 7 -15.18 68.85 -27.63
N GLY A 8 -16.45 69.25 -27.75
CA GLY A 8 -17.50 68.79 -26.81
C GLY A 8 -17.83 67.30 -26.88
N LYS A 9 -17.72 66.68 -28.06
CA LYS A 9 -17.96 65.24 -28.23
C LYS A 9 -16.81 64.32 -27.67
N LYS A 10 -15.57 64.80 -27.69
CA LYS A 10 -14.43 64.09 -27.14
C LYS A 10 -14.38 64.14 -25.61
N LEU A 11 -14.79 65.29 -25.01
CA LEU A 11 -14.85 65.35 -23.52
C LEU A 11 -15.97 64.49 -22.96
N GLY A 12 -17.11 64.37 -23.63
CA GLY A 12 -18.18 63.47 -23.14
C GLY A 12 -17.87 62.02 -23.20
N ARG A 13 -16.96 61.58 -24.09
CA ARG A 13 -16.48 60.17 -24.15
C ARG A 13 -15.43 59.83 -23.08
N ILE A 14 -14.57 60.80 -22.73
CA ILE A 14 -13.56 60.60 -21.68
C ILE A 14 -14.25 60.63 -20.33
N ALA A 15 -15.24 61.48 -20.09
CA ALA A 15 -16.00 61.51 -18.84
C ALA A 15 -16.80 60.22 -18.61
N LYS A 16 -17.31 59.53 -19.63
CA LYS A 16 -18.03 58.28 -19.53
C LYS A 16 -17.05 57.10 -19.30
N ALA A 17 -15.84 57.15 -19.82
CA ALA A 17 -14.82 56.14 -19.60
C ALA A 17 -14.24 56.18 -18.18
N VAL A 18 -14.07 57.40 -17.62
CA VAL A 18 -13.56 57.58 -16.26
C VAL A 18 -14.62 57.18 -15.21
N LEU A 19 -15.91 57.41 -15.48
CA LEU A 19 -16.99 57.03 -14.58
C LEU A 19 -17.21 55.51 -14.58
N SER A 20 -16.90 54.80 -15.68
CA SER A 20 -16.98 53.33 -15.77
C SER A 20 -15.84 52.63 -15.03
N LEU A 21 -14.69 53.30 -14.88
CA LEU A 21 -13.52 52.73 -14.18
C LEU A 21 -13.62 52.89 -12.65
N ALA A 22 -14.38 53.84 -12.15
CA ALA A 22 -14.55 54.11 -10.73
C ALA A 22 -15.56 53.15 -10.05
N ILE A 23 -16.42 52.45 -10.81
CA ILE A 23 -17.42 51.53 -10.28
C ILE A 23 -16.83 50.11 -10.04
N CYS A 24 -15.71 49.76 -10.67
CA CYS A 24 -15.07 48.47 -10.50
C CYS A 24 -14.14 48.34 -9.26
N LEU A 25 -13.96 49.43 -8.49
CA LEU A 25 -12.97 49.43 -7.39
C LEU A 25 -13.61 49.35 -5.99
N THR A 26 -14.91 49.09 -5.89
CA THR A 26 -15.58 48.84 -4.60
C THR A 26 -16.15 47.44 -4.53
N MET A 27 -15.37 46.44 -4.94
CA MET A 27 -15.63 45.08 -4.46
C MET A 27 -15.22 45.03 -2.99
N PRO A 28 -16.12 44.63 -2.07
CA PRO A 28 -15.69 44.33 -0.74
C PRO A 28 -14.65 43.20 -0.87
N ILE A 29 -13.44 43.50 -0.46
CA ILE A 29 -12.46 42.44 -0.14
C ILE A 29 -13.14 41.68 1.00
N ALA A 30 -13.87 40.61 0.68
CA ALA A 30 -14.20 39.60 1.64
C ALA A 30 -12.85 39.12 2.16
N SER A 31 -12.48 39.61 3.34
CA SER A 31 -11.38 39.05 4.09
C SER A 31 -11.72 37.58 4.23
N LEU A 32 -11.11 36.75 3.40
CA LEU A 32 -10.96 35.33 3.69
C LEU A 32 -10.20 35.30 5.00
N SER A 33 -10.94 35.19 6.09
CA SER A 33 -10.37 34.78 7.36
C SER A 33 -9.84 33.37 7.10
N VAL A 34 -8.57 33.26 6.72
CA VAL A 34 -7.83 32.05 6.89
C VAL A 34 -7.80 31.89 8.41
N SER A 35 -8.72 31.12 8.94
CA SER A 35 -8.57 30.53 10.26
C SER A 35 -7.31 29.71 10.16
N ALA A 36 -6.20 30.25 10.66
CA ALA A 36 -5.07 29.41 11.02
C ALA A 36 -5.68 28.41 12.01
N SER A 37 -5.75 27.15 11.61
CA SER A 37 -6.06 26.06 12.53
C SER A 37 -5.01 26.17 13.63
N GLU A 38 -5.41 26.68 14.79
CA GLU A 38 -4.57 26.57 15.99
C GLU A 38 -4.34 25.08 16.12
N ASN A 39 -3.07 24.66 16.13
CA ASN A 39 -2.72 23.27 16.40
C ASN A 39 -3.23 22.97 17.80
N GLU A 40 -4.34 22.24 17.87
CA GLU A 40 -4.92 21.80 19.14
C GLU A 40 -3.86 20.99 19.89
N VAL A 41 -3.58 21.38 21.13
CA VAL A 41 -2.62 20.65 21.97
C VAL A 41 -3.30 19.38 22.49
N PRO A 42 -2.71 18.21 22.29
CA PRO A 42 -3.29 16.97 22.78
C PRO A 42 -3.46 16.96 24.29
N ASP A 43 -4.61 16.54 24.75
CA ASP A 43 -4.86 16.21 26.16
C ASP A 43 -4.29 14.81 26.44
N LEU A 44 -3.12 14.75 27.08
CA LEU A 44 -2.42 13.49 27.37
C LEU A 44 -3.09 12.67 28.49
N ASP A 45 -3.94 13.29 29.30
CA ASP A 45 -4.64 12.64 30.40
C ASP A 45 -5.93 11.96 29.94
N ARG A 46 -6.45 12.38 28.80
CA ARG A 46 -7.67 11.83 28.22
C ARG A 46 -7.44 10.41 27.72
N ASP A 47 -8.31 9.49 28.13
CA ASP A 47 -8.37 8.14 27.58
C ASP A 47 -9.09 8.16 26.22
N GLY A 48 -8.60 7.34 25.32
CA GLY A 48 -9.19 7.12 24.01
C GLY A 48 -9.52 5.64 23.76
N SER A 49 -10.00 5.37 22.56
CA SER A 49 -10.27 4.02 22.10
C SER A 49 -9.83 3.82 20.66
N ILE A 50 -9.53 2.56 20.31
CA ILE A 50 -9.27 2.12 18.93
C ILE A 50 -10.31 1.06 18.60
N SER A 51 -11.14 1.33 17.61
CA SER A 51 -12.05 0.38 16.99
C SER A 51 -11.53 0.00 15.62
N ILE A 52 -11.36 -1.30 15.38
CA ILE A 52 -10.82 -1.81 14.12
C ILE A 52 -11.90 -2.65 13.45
N ASN A 53 -12.23 -2.33 12.20
CA ASN A 53 -13.17 -3.10 11.41
C ASN A 53 -12.46 -3.86 10.29
N PHE A 54 -12.66 -5.17 10.27
CA PHE A 54 -12.11 -6.06 9.26
C PHE A 54 -13.21 -6.48 8.28
N THR A 55 -13.13 -5.97 7.08
CA THR A 55 -14.09 -6.22 6.01
C THR A 55 -13.38 -6.78 4.78
N ASP A 56 -13.95 -7.78 4.16
CA ASP A 56 -13.50 -8.31 2.88
C ASP A 56 -13.55 -7.21 1.82
N PRO A 57 -12.43 -6.87 1.17
CA PRO A 57 -12.39 -5.79 0.20
C PRO A 57 -13.24 -6.04 -1.04
N GLU A 58 -13.49 -7.31 -1.40
CA GLU A 58 -14.27 -7.69 -2.58
C GLU A 58 -15.76 -7.83 -2.27
N THR A 59 -16.11 -8.60 -1.24
CA THR A 59 -17.50 -8.93 -0.93
C THR A 59 -18.17 -7.96 0.03
N LYS A 60 -17.39 -7.09 0.67
CA LYS A 60 -17.84 -6.14 1.71
C LYS A 60 -18.50 -6.83 2.92
N LYS A 61 -18.23 -8.10 3.11
CA LYS A 61 -18.71 -8.85 4.28
C LYS A 61 -17.73 -8.74 5.44
N PRO A 62 -18.21 -8.76 6.68
CA PRO A 62 -17.35 -8.83 7.85
C PRO A 62 -16.45 -10.06 7.80
N LEU A 63 -15.18 -9.87 8.13
CA LEU A 63 -14.22 -10.95 8.32
C LEU A 63 -14.25 -11.35 9.78
N SER A 64 -14.71 -12.53 10.05
CA SER A 64 -14.76 -13.09 11.40
C SER A 64 -13.96 -14.39 11.47
N GLY A 65 -13.82 -14.93 12.64
CA GLY A 65 -13.12 -16.18 12.88
C GLY A 65 -12.34 -16.14 14.19
N ASP A 66 -11.56 -17.17 14.47
CA ASP A 66 -10.73 -17.21 15.68
C ASP A 66 -9.40 -16.48 15.45
N ASN A 67 -9.49 -15.25 14.92
CA ASN A 67 -8.34 -14.35 14.75
C ASN A 67 -8.27 -13.41 15.95
N ARG A 68 -7.06 -13.10 16.40
CA ARG A 68 -6.83 -12.19 17.54
C ARG A 68 -5.86 -11.11 17.16
N ILE A 69 -6.09 -9.94 17.74
CA ILE A 69 -5.26 -8.77 17.58
C ILE A 69 -4.63 -8.43 18.92
N ALA A 70 -3.33 -8.23 18.91
CA ALA A 70 -2.57 -7.64 20.02
C ALA A 70 -2.29 -6.18 19.70
N LEU A 71 -2.32 -5.34 20.73
CA LEU A 71 -2.03 -3.92 20.63
C LEU A 71 -0.85 -3.58 21.53
N TYR A 72 0.19 -3.00 20.94
CA TYR A 72 1.39 -2.53 21.64
C TYR A 72 1.46 -1.02 21.58
N LYS A 73 1.70 -0.36 22.70
CA LYS A 73 2.06 1.05 22.71
C LYS A 73 3.54 1.15 22.38
N VAL A 74 3.85 1.66 21.19
CA VAL A 74 5.23 1.71 20.70
C VAL A 74 5.91 3.03 21.00
N ALA A 75 5.13 4.11 21.15
CA ALA A 75 5.69 5.41 21.52
C ALA A 75 4.67 6.25 22.30
N SER A 76 5.20 7.08 23.21
CA SER A 76 4.43 8.10 23.91
C SER A 76 4.51 9.44 23.18
N VAL A 77 3.44 10.24 23.30
CA VAL A 77 3.37 11.61 22.80
C VAL A 77 4.07 12.55 23.77
N LYS A 78 4.89 13.48 23.24
CA LYS A 78 5.42 14.63 23.95
C LYS A 78 4.96 15.93 23.32
N THR A 79 4.70 16.93 24.14
CA THR A 79 4.18 18.23 23.74
C THR A 79 5.12 19.39 24.11
N ASP A 80 6.32 19.11 24.67
CA ASP A 80 7.24 20.12 25.17
C ASP A 80 7.75 21.10 24.09
N ASN A 81 7.89 20.62 22.85
CA ASN A 81 8.34 21.41 21.69
C ASN A 81 7.46 21.17 20.45
N GLY A 82 6.16 21.03 20.66
CA GLY A 82 5.22 20.61 19.65
C GLY A 82 4.83 19.14 19.80
N TYR A 83 4.11 18.61 18.83
CA TYR A 83 3.67 17.21 18.81
C TYR A 83 4.80 16.32 18.32
N SER A 84 5.32 15.41 19.17
CA SER A 84 6.38 14.47 18.81
C SER A 84 6.18 13.14 19.53
N PHE A 85 6.80 12.08 18.98
CA PHE A 85 6.78 10.75 19.57
C PHE A 85 8.13 10.40 20.17
N VAL A 86 8.10 9.62 21.24
CA VAL A 86 9.29 9.02 21.84
C VAL A 86 8.99 7.54 22.06
N TYR A 87 9.81 6.67 21.50
CA TYR A 87 9.64 5.23 21.65
C TYR A 87 9.64 4.81 23.12
N GLU A 88 8.79 3.85 23.45
CA GLU A 88 8.87 3.11 24.70
C GLU A 88 10.15 2.27 24.72
N ASP A 89 10.62 1.94 25.92
CA ASP A 89 11.92 1.26 26.12
C ASP A 89 12.06 -0.02 25.28
N GLY A 90 11.00 -0.79 25.13
CA GLY A 90 10.98 -2.02 24.32
C GLY A 90 11.21 -1.79 22.83
N PHE A 91 10.96 -0.59 22.33
CA PHE A 91 11.08 -0.22 20.92
C PHE A 91 12.22 0.73 20.61
N ALA A 92 13.06 1.06 21.61
CA ALA A 92 14.18 2.00 21.45
C ALA A 92 15.19 1.54 20.37
N SER A 93 15.27 0.25 20.07
CA SER A 93 16.13 -0.31 19.02
C SER A 93 15.65 -0.01 17.59
N ALA A 94 14.44 0.52 17.41
CA ALA A 94 13.88 0.90 16.11
C ALA A 94 14.54 2.15 15.50
N GLY A 95 15.32 2.91 16.30
CA GLY A 95 16.00 4.13 15.86
C GLY A 95 15.28 5.39 16.29
N GLU A 96 15.13 6.37 15.40
CA GLU A 96 14.42 7.61 15.70
C GLU A 96 12.90 7.39 15.58
N ALA A 97 12.16 7.95 16.55
CA ALA A 97 10.70 7.88 16.52
C ALA A 97 10.14 8.74 15.37
N PRO A 98 9.03 8.34 14.75
CA PRO A 98 8.39 9.11 13.70
C PRO A 98 7.96 10.48 14.21
N VAL A 99 8.02 11.49 13.35
CA VAL A 99 7.67 12.88 13.69
C VAL A 99 6.32 13.27 13.07
N THR A 100 6.04 12.74 11.90
CA THR A 100 4.83 13.07 11.11
C THR A 100 4.07 11.82 10.70
N ASP A 101 2.81 12.01 10.30
CA ASP A 101 1.95 10.91 9.82
C ASP A 101 2.53 10.24 8.55
N GLU A 102 3.36 10.96 7.79
CA GLU A 102 4.04 10.42 6.60
C GLU A 102 5.07 9.35 6.95
N ASP A 103 5.57 9.35 8.19
CA ASP A 103 6.53 8.37 8.69
C ASP A 103 5.85 7.05 9.07
N PHE A 104 4.53 7.00 9.18
CA PHE A 104 3.77 5.80 9.56
C PHE A 104 3.63 4.83 8.38
N THR A 105 4.75 4.30 7.95
CA THR A 105 4.82 3.38 6.81
C THR A 105 4.54 1.93 7.20
N ALA A 106 4.15 1.11 6.22
CA ALA A 106 4.01 -0.33 6.42
C ALA A 106 5.33 -1.00 6.80
N ASP A 107 6.45 -0.48 6.30
CA ASP A 107 7.80 -0.99 6.61
C ASP A 107 8.17 -0.71 8.07
N LEU A 108 7.83 0.48 8.59
CA LEU A 108 8.00 0.79 10.00
C LEU A 108 7.15 -0.14 10.87
N ALA A 109 5.88 -0.31 10.54
CA ALA A 109 4.99 -1.22 11.27
C ALA A 109 5.52 -2.66 11.28
N ALA A 110 6.03 -3.15 10.14
CA ALA A 110 6.63 -4.48 10.05
C ALA A 110 7.91 -4.60 10.91
N THR A 111 8.74 -3.55 10.91
CA THR A 111 9.97 -3.51 11.73
C THR A 111 9.64 -3.55 13.22
N LEU A 112 8.68 -2.75 13.67
CA LEU A 112 8.24 -2.73 15.06
C LEU A 112 7.59 -4.06 15.47
N ALA A 113 6.84 -4.71 14.58
CA ALA A 113 6.28 -6.04 14.84
C ALA A 113 7.38 -7.10 15.01
N GLN A 114 8.45 -7.03 14.20
CA GLN A 114 9.59 -7.93 14.35
C GLN A 114 10.34 -7.72 15.68
N ILE A 115 10.47 -6.47 16.14
CA ILE A 115 11.05 -6.15 17.46
C ILE A 115 10.18 -6.76 18.55
N ALA A 116 8.86 -6.54 18.50
CA ALA A 116 7.94 -7.06 19.49
C ALA A 116 7.99 -8.61 19.58
N GLU A 117 8.08 -9.29 18.46
CA GLU A 117 8.20 -10.75 18.38
C GLU A 117 9.56 -11.24 18.88
N LYS A 118 10.66 -10.64 18.38
CA LYS A 118 12.04 -11.03 18.72
C LYS A 118 12.34 -10.87 20.20
N ASP A 119 11.92 -9.76 20.78
CA ASP A 119 12.20 -9.40 22.17
C ASP A 119 11.08 -9.89 23.13
N ALA A 120 10.11 -10.65 22.59
CA ALA A 120 8.97 -11.24 23.31
C ALA A 120 8.24 -10.20 24.18
N LEU A 121 8.00 -9.01 23.62
CA LEU A 121 7.34 -7.92 24.31
C LEU A 121 5.88 -8.30 24.65
N THR A 122 5.42 -7.82 25.80
CA THR A 122 4.04 -8.03 26.22
C THR A 122 3.15 -6.92 25.64
N PRO A 123 2.00 -7.26 25.05
CA PRO A 123 1.04 -6.25 24.59
C PRO A 123 0.54 -5.37 25.76
N ASP A 124 0.34 -4.08 25.51
CA ASP A 124 -0.18 -3.13 26.50
C ASP A 124 -1.65 -3.36 26.82
N SER A 125 -2.39 -3.95 25.91
CA SER A 125 -3.78 -4.34 26.09
C SER A 125 -3.97 -5.84 25.91
N PRO A 126 -4.89 -6.49 26.64
CA PRO A 126 -5.20 -7.89 26.42
C PRO A 126 -5.58 -8.15 24.95
N GLU A 127 -5.12 -9.29 24.43
CA GLU A 127 -5.51 -9.70 23.08
C GLU A 127 -7.01 -9.74 22.90
N GLN A 128 -7.50 -9.16 21.82
CA GLN A 128 -8.91 -9.13 21.48
C GLN A 128 -9.21 -10.05 20.30
N LYS A 129 -10.27 -10.84 20.45
CA LYS A 129 -10.79 -11.66 19.36
C LYS A 129 -11.64 -10.84 18.41
N ILE A 130 -11.51 -11.06 17.11
CA ILE A 130 -12.39 -10.46 16.10
C ILE A 130 -13.79 -11.06 16.27
N ASP A 131 -14.78 -10.20 16.47
CA ASP A 131 -16.17 -10.60 16.67
C ASP A 131 -16.86 -11.07 15.37
N ALA A 132 -18.13 -11.48 15.48
CA ALA A 132 -18.90 -11.94 14.32
C ALA A 132 -19.18 -10.85 13.28
N ASN A 133 -19.06 -9.58 13.66
CA ASN A 133 -19.25 -8.42 12.79
C ASN A 133 -17.92 -7.91 12.23
N GLY A 134 -16.80 -8.60 12.49
CA GLY A 134 -15.48 -8.18 12.04
C GLY A 134 -14.84 -7.10 12.88
N ASN A 135 -15.33 -6.83 14.09
CA ASN A 135 -14.84 -5.73 14.92
C ASN A 135 -13.94 -6.21 16.05
N VAL A 136 -13.00 -5.35 16.39
CA VAL A 136 -12.18 -5.39 17.60
C VAL A 136 -12.13 -4.01 18.20
N THR A 137 -12.29 -3.89 19.53
CA THR A 137 -12.24 -2.60 20.21
C THR A 137 -11.33 -2.65 21.42
N PHE A 138 -10.42 -1.69 21.52
CA PHE A 138 -9.56 -1.45 22.67
C PHE A 138 -9.95 -0.12 23.31
N ASN A 139 -10.18 -0.13 24.61
CA ASN A 139 -10.62 1.06 25.35
C ASN A 139 -9.62 1.45 26.45
N GLY A 140 -9.72 2.69 26.95
CA GLY A 140 -8.88 3.18 28.03
C GLY A 140 -7.42 3.37 27.63
N LEU A 141 -7.18 3.71 26.39
CA LEU A 141 -5.86 3.90 25.82
C LEU A 141 -5.38 5.33 26.03
N LYS A 142 -4.16 5.51 26.50
CA LYS A 142 -3.53 6.83 26.66
C LYS A 142 -3.01 7.35 25.31
N ALA A 143 -2.76 8.66 25.24
CA ALA A 143 -2.15 9.26 24.07
C ALA A 143 -0.82 8.55 23.71
N GLY A 144 -0.63 8.21 22.44
CA GLY A 144 0.54 7.46 21.97
C GLY A 144 0.40 6.95 20.55
N LEU A 145 1.47 6.33 20.08
CA LEU A 145 1.51 5.55 18.86
C LEU A 145 1.34 4.07 19.21
N TYR A 146 0.41 3.41 18.56
CA TYR A 146 0.07 2.01 18.78
C TYR A 146 0.35 1.18 17.54
N LEU A 147 0.87 -0.02 17.75
CA LEU A 147 1.07 -1.05 16.74
C LEU A 147 0.04 -2.14 16.95
N ALA A 148 -0.80 -2.38 15.95
CA ALA A 148 -1.72 -3.50 15.91
C ALA A 148 -1.11 -4.67 15.13
N VAL A 149 -1.09 -5.85 15.73
CA VAL A 149 -0.51 -7.07 15.17
C VAL A 149 -1.50 -8.22 15.28
N GLN A 150 -1.61 -9.04 14.25
CA GLN A 150 -2.33 -10.30 14.34
C GLN A 150 -1.54 -11.30 15.20
N SER A 151 -1.93 -11.48 16.47
CA SER A 151 -1.25 -12.34 17.43
C SER A 151 -1.64 -13.82 17.27
N TYR A 152 -2.83 -14.09 16.80
CA TYR A 152 -3.32 -15.43 16.52
C TYR A 152 -4.09 -15.48 15.22
N LYS A 153 -3.77 -16.48 14.40
CA LYS A 153 -4.43 -16.77 13.13
C LYS A 153 -5.33 -17.97 13.30
N GLY A 154 -6.62 -17.76 13.21
CA GLY A 154 -7.63 -18.80 13.33
C GLY A 154 -7.52 -19.84 12.21
N LYS A 155 -7.99 -21.04 12.51
CA LYS A 155 -8.22 -22.08 11.50
C LYS A 155 -9.68 -21.99 11.08
N GLY A 156 -9.94 -21.81 9.80
CA GLY A 156 -11.31 -21.73 9.29
C GLY A 156 -11.33 -21.65 7.77
N ASP A 157 -12.52 -21.69 7.19
CA ASP A 157 -12.71 -21.66 5.72
C ASP A 157 -12.21 -20.36 5.08
N THR A 158 -12.03 -19.30 5.88
CA THR A 158 -11.48 -18.01 5.44
C THR A 158 -10.22 -17.69 6.23
N GLU A 159 -9.10 -18.20 5.77
CA GLU A 159 -7.81 -17.84 6.32
C GLU A 159 -7.40 -16.47 5.76
N PHE A 160 -7.26 -15.46 6.62
CA PHE A 160 -6.77 -14.16 6.24
C PHE A 160 -5.58 -13.72 7.07
N THR A 161 -4.76 -12.88 6.50
CA THR A 161 -3.60 -12.31 7.14
C THR A 161 -3.78 -10.81 7.23
N ILE A 162 -3.52 -10.27 8.41
CA ILE A 162 -3.55 -8.83 8.69
C ILE A 162 -2.10 -8.39 8.80
N SER A 163 -1.69 -7.49 7.92
CA SER A 163 -0.38 -6.86 8.03
C SER A 163 -0.34 -5.95 9.25
N PRO A 164 0.78 -5.86 9.98
CA PRO A 164 0.93 -4.91 11.06
C PRO A 164 0.65 -3.49 10.58
N PHE A 165 0.05 -2.66 11.42
CA PHE A 165 -0.22 -1.26 11.09
C PHE A 165 -0.17 -0.37 12.33
N LEU A 166 0.06 0.92 12.11
CA LEU A 166 0.21 1.92 13.15
C LEU A 166 -1.04 2.78 13.26
N ILE A 167 -1.37 3.16 14.50
CA ILE A 167 -2.53 4.01 14.83
C ILE A 167 -2.10 4.97 15.92
N THR A 168 -2.47 6.25 15.80
CA THR A 168 -2.21 7.26 16.82
C THR A 168 -3.43 7.57 17.65
N ILE A 169 -3.23 7.85 18.93
CA ILE A 169 -4.21 8.48 19.81
C ILE A 169 -3.57 9.74 20.41
N PRO A 170 -4.15 10.91 20.23
CA PRO A 170 -5.25 11.19 19.30
C PRO A 170 -4.81 11.10 17.84
N ASN A 171 -5.76 10.79 16.97
CA ASN A 171 -5.58 10.93 15.53
C ASN A 171 -6.01 12.33 15.10
N LYS A 172 -5.32 12.90 14.10
CA LYS A 172 -5.65 14.22 13.55
C LYS A 172 -6.62 14.09 12.40
N ALA A 173 -7.79 14.70 12.51
CA ALA A 173 -8.75 14.78 11.42
C ALA A 173 -8.32 15.77 10.33
N GLU A 174 -8.96 15.73 9.17
CA GLU A 174 -8.67 16.62 8.04
C GLU A 174 -8.89 18.11 8.38
N ASP A 175 -9.82 18.43 9.29
CA ASP A 175 -10.08 19.77 9.78
C ASP A 175 -9.10 20.23 10.88
N GLY A 176 -8.17 19.37 11.29
CA GLY A 176 -7.16 19.61 12.31
C GLY A 176 -7.61 19.28 13.73
N SER A 177 -8.84 18.84 13.95
CA SER A 177 -9.32 18.42 15.27
C SER A 177 -8.69 17.09 15.71
N LEU A 178 -8.63 16.88 17.03
CA LEU A 178 -8.04 15.68 17.62
C LEU A 178 -9.10 14.66 18.00
N ILE A 179 -9.02 13.46 17.38
CA ILE A 179 -9.92 12.35 17.60
C ILE A 179 -9.27 11.35 18.54
N TYR A 180 -9.88 11.12 19.72
CA TYR A 180 -9.40 10.14 20.70
C TYR A 180 -10.06 8.76 20.52
N ASP A 181 -11.27 8.73 19.98
CA ASP A 181 -11.97 7.49 19.65
C ASP A 181 -11.77 7.19 18.16
N VAL A 182 -10.69 6.46 17.87
CA VAL A 182 -10.19 6.23 16.50
C VAL A 182 -10.88 5.03 15.90
N ASP A 183 -11.44 5.20 14.70
CA ASP A 183 -11.95 4.10 13.87
C ASP A 183 -10.94 3.78 12.76
N ALA A 184 -10.39 2.57 12.80
CA ALA A 184 -9.37 2.10 11.88
C ALA A 184 -9.91 0.95 11.02
N SER A 185 -9.69 1.05 9.71
CA SER A 185 -10.06 0.01 8.74
C SER A 185 -8.83 -0.39 7.93
N PRO A 186 -8.01 -1.31 8.45
CA PRO A 186 -6.77 -1.72 7.79
C PRO A 186 -7.05 -2.49 6.49
N LYS A 187 -6.08 -2.47 5.58
CA LYS A 187 -6.09 -3.35 4.42
C LYS A 187 -5.86 -4.80 4.87
N VAL A 188 -6.76 -5.67 4.46
CA VAL A 188 -6.67 -7.11 4.75
C VAL A 188 -6.33 -7.86 3.48
N GLU A 189 -5.31 -8.72 3.56
CA GLU A 189 -4.97 -9.63 2.47
C GLU A 189 -5.64 -10.98 2.71
N LEU A 190 -6.61 -11.30 1.87
CA LEU A 190 -7.23 -12.62 1.85
C LEU A 190 -6.35 -13.58 1.06
N LYS A 191 -5.80 -14.59 1.74
CA LYS A 191 -5.29 -15.75 1.03
C LYS A 191 -6.49 -16.54 0.54
N LYS A 192 -6.91 -16.29 -0.70
CA LYS A 192 -7.82 -17.23 -1.35
C LYS A 192 -7.12 -18.58 -1.42
N HIS A 193 -7.61 -19.57 -0.68
CA HIS A 193 -7.39 -20.95 -1.06
C HIS A 193 -8.07 -21.12 -2.43
N THR A 194 -7.36 -20.82 -3.49
CA THR A 194 -7.71 -21.36 -4.78
C THR A 194 -7.58 -22.86 -4.62
N THR A 195 -8.68 -23.53 -4.32
CA THR A 195 -8.79 -24.97 -4.58
C THR A 195 -8.29 -25.12 -6.03
N PRO A 196 -7.19 -25.82 -6.28
CA PRO A 196 -6.74 -26.01 -7.65
C PRO A 196 -7.96 -26.50 -8.44
N PRO A 197 -8.26 -25.96 -9.64
CA PRO A 197 -9.36 -26.46 -10.43
C PRO A 197 -9.23 -27.98 -10.46
N PRO A 198 -10.33 -28.74 -10.26
CA PRO A 198 -10.25 -30.20 -10.25
C PRO A 198 -9.43 -30.60 -11.48
N THR A 199 -8.31 -31.24 -11.24
CA THR A 199 -7.39 -31.65 -12.29
C THR A 199 -8.25 -32.35 -13.33
N PRO A 200 -8.32 -31.89 -14.60
CA PRO A 200 -9.09 -32.58 -15.61
C PRO A 200 -8.68 -34.05 -15.55
N PRO A 201 -9.62 -35.00 -15.61
CA PRO A 201 -9.28 -36.43 -15.53
C PRO A 201 -8.12 -36.65 -16.51
N THR A 202 -7.00 -37.08 -15.96
CA THR A 202 -5.78 -37.32 -16.75
C THR A 202 -6.18 -38.18 -17.93
N PRO A 203 -6.10 -37.70 -19.19
CA PRO A 203 -6.43 -38.55 -20.33
C PRO A 203 -5.60 -39.82 -20.21
N PRO A 204 -6.17 -41.00 -20.49
CA PRO A 204 -5.47 -42.26 -20.35
C PRO A 204 -4.11 -42.11 -21.04
N ARG A 205 -3.05 -42.32 -20.27
CA ARG A 205 -1.67 -42.14 -20.74
C ARG A 205 -1.53 -42.92 -22.04
N PRO A 206 -1.30 -42.29 -23.19
CA PRO A 206 -1.05 -43.01 -24.42
C PRO A 206 0.09 -43.99 -24.15
N PRO A 207 0.04 -45.21 -24.65
CA PRO A 207 1.06 -46.19 -24.45
C PRO A 207 2.41 -45.52 -24.78
N LYS A 208 3.36 -45.70 -23.92
CA LYS A 208 4.69 -45.07 -23.98
C LYS A 208 5.36 -45.51 -25.28
N ARG A 209 5.00 -44.87 -26.37
CA ARG A 209 5.74 -45.00 -27.62
C ARG A 209 7.01 -44.24 -27.43
N ILE A 210 8.09 -44.95 -27.13
CA ILE A 210 9.43 -44.43 -27.21
C ILE A 210 9.53 -43.83 -28.62
N PRO A 211 9.88 -42.54 -28.77
CA PRO A 211 10.19 -42.03 -30.12
C PRO A 211 11.30 -42.91 -30.65
N GLN A 212 10.96 -43.74 -31.64
CA GLN A 212 11.99 -44.39 -32.43
C GLN A 212 12.67 -43.27 -33.21
N THR A 213 13.65 -42.67 -32.62
CA THR A 213 14.69 -42.00 -33.34
C THR A 213 15.47 -43.11 -34.05
N GLY A 214 14.82 -43.67 -35.01
CA GLY A 214 15.48 -44.51 -36.02
C GLY A 214 16.45 -43.63 -36.77
N GLN A 215 17.63 -43.49 -36.19
CA GLN A 215 18.75 -42.92 -36.89
C GLN A 215 19.05 -43.86 -38.03
N LEU A 216 18.52 -43.52 -39.20
CA LEU A 216 18.70 -44.31 -40.43
C LEU A 216 20.23 -44.22 -40.76
N TRP A 217 20.97 -45.22 -40.36
CA TRP A 217 22.44 -45.29 -40.61
C TRP A 217 22.77 -45.58 -42.08
N TRP A 218 21.83 -46.10 -42.85
CA TRP A 218 22.06 -46.47 -44.22
C TRP A 218 22.45 -45.29 -45.15
N PRO A 219 21.95 -44.03 -45.01
CA PRO A 219 22.43 -42.92 -45.81
C PRO A 219 23.88 -42.59 -45.59
N VAL A 220 24.38 -42.74 -44.34
CA VAL A 220 25.80 -42.52 -43.99
C VAL A 220 26.65 -43.58 -44.67
N LEU A 221 26.25 -44.84 -44.64
CA LEU A 221 26.96 -45.92 -45.36
C LEU A 221 26.92 -45.74 -46.89
N ALA A 222 25.82 -45.34 -47.46
CA ALA A 222 25.70 -45.08 -48.88
C ALA A 222 26.60 -43.91 -49.35
N LEU A 223 26.63 -42.81 -48.59
CA LEU A 223 27.48 -41.69 -48.88
C LEU A 223 28.96 -42.01 -48.71
N SER A 224 29.33 -42.81 -47.72
CA SER A 224 30.71 -43.25 -47.52
C SER A 224 31.21 -44.12 -48.68
N LEU A 225 30.38 -45.07 -49.13
CA LEU A 225 30.68 -45.93 -50.29
C LEU A 225 30.83 -45.10 -51.60
N ALA A 226 29.93 -44.15 -51.84
CA ALA A 226 30.00 -43.25 -53.00
C ALA A 226 31.29 -42.40 -52.97
N GLY A 227 31.69 -41.93 -51.80
CA GLY A 227 32.95 -41.18 -51.63
C GLY A 227 34.17 -42.03 -51.95
N VAL A 228 34.26 -43.26 -51.47
CA VAL A 228 35.36 -44.19 -51.78
C VAL A 228 35.41 -44.54 -53.25
N MET A 229 34.27 -44.77 -53.93
CA MET A 229 34.21 -45.01 -55.37
C MET A 229 34.73 -43.82 -56.17
N LEU A 230 34.33 -42.60 -55.80
CA LEU A 230 34.80 -41.40 -56.52
C LEU A 230 36.30 -41.19 -56.37
N VAL A 231 36.88 -41.44 -55.21
CA VAL A 231 38.31 -41.38 -54.98
C VAL A 231 39.03 -42.46 -55.75
N GLY A 232 38.48 -43.70 -55.78
CA GLY A 232 39.04 -44.80 -56.55
C GLY A 232 39.07 -44.53 -58.06
N LEU A 233 37.95 -44.03 -58.61
CA LEU A 233 37.81 -43.65 -60.04
C LEU A 233 38.78 -42.49 -60.39
N GLY A 234 38.97 -41.51 -59.47
CA GLY A 234 39.91 -40.41 -59.62
C GLY A 234 41.34 -40.91 -59.74
N MET A 235 41.75 -41.89 -58.92
CA MET A 235 43.10 -42.48 -58.94
C MET A 235 43.37 -43.29 -60.20
N ILE A 236 42.37 -44.07 -60.68
CA ILE A 236 42.51 -44.85 -61.93
C ILE A 236 42.68 -43.91 -63.10
N ARG A 237 41.87 -42.84 -63.17
CA ARG A 237 41.94 -41.88 -64.29
C ARG A 237 43.30 -41.11 -64.30
N LYS A 238 43.80 -40.79 -63.13
CA LYS A 238 45.15 -40.17 -63.01
C LYS A 238 46.26 -41.10 -63.45
N ARG A 239 46.10 -42.43 -63.32
CA ARG A 239 47.12 -43.42 -63.75
C ARG A 239 47.10 -43.70 -65.24
N SER A 240 45.92 -43.50 -65.92
CA SER A 240 45.78 -43.70 -67.37
C SER A 240 46.21 -42.50 -68.20
N SER A 241 46.53 -41.39 -67.57
CA SER A 241 47.00 -40.15 -68.24
C SER A 241 48.50 -39.85 -68.06
N ARG A 242 49.27 -40.88 -67.71
CA ARG A 242 50.76 -40.84 -67.74
C ARG A 242 51.33 -41.81 -68.74
#